data_fe0ca90c89b9a3998f814c9e6e73fa8d
#
_entry.id   fe0ca90c89b9a3998f814c9e6e73fa8d
#
_cell.length_a   1.000
_cell.length_b   1.000
_cell.length_c   1.000
_cell.angle_alpha   90.00
_cell.angle_beta   90.00
_cell.angle_gamma   90.00
#
_symmetry.space_group_name_H-M   'P 1'
#
loop_
_entity.id
_entity.type
_entity.pdbx_description
1 polymer ?
#
loop_
_entity_poly.entity_id
_entity_poly.type
_entity_poly.pdbx_seq_one_letter_code
_entity_poly.pdbx_strand_id
1 'polypeptide(L)' 'MNDVLEQRLAAKKRDLGNQQEYFRIDMKNIEQLNYEDNAINALLNMKKLKTEIAELELILQLQKSNEL' A
#
# COMPACT_ATOMS: atom_id res chain seq x y z
N MET A 1 14.09 14.56 11.55
CA MET A 1 12.66 14.85 11.46
C MET A 1 11.92 14.11 10.33
N ASN A 2 12.65 13.70 9.30
CA ASN A 2 12.04 12.88 8.24
C ASN A 2 11.81 11.43 8.67
N ASP A 3 12.36 11.02 9.83
CA ASP A 3 12.29 9.64 10.27
C ASP A 3 10.86 9.14 10.46
N VAL A 4 9.96 9.98 10.98
CA VAL A 4 8.56 9.59 11.19
C VAL A 4 7.87 9.33 9.85
N LEU A 5 8.10 10.21 8.86
CA LEU A 5 7.52 10.06 7.53
C LEU A 5 8.10 8.84 6.81
N GLU A 6 9.41 8.62 6.95
CA GLU A 6 10.07 7.46 6.35
C GLU A 6 9.57 6.16 6.97
N GLN A 7 9.34 6.15 8.29
CA GLN A 7 8.77 4.99 8.98
C GLN A 7 7.34 4.72 8.51
N ARG A 8 6.52 5.77 8.34
CA ARG A 8 5.17 5.62 7.81
C ARG A 8 5.19 5.07 6.40
N LEU A 9 6.10 5.59 5.57
CA LEU A 9 6.23 5.12 4.20
C LEU A 9 6.62 3.64 4.16
N ALA A 10 7.60 3.24 4.98
CA ALA A 10 8.02 1.84 5.06
C ALA A 10 6.88 0.94 5.51
N ALA A 11 6.10 1.39 6.52
CA ALA A 11 4.94 0.63 6.99
C ALA A 11 3.88 0.47 5.90
N LYS A 12 3.60 1.53 5.14
CA LYS A 12 2.63 1.47 4.05
C LYS A 12 3.08 0.54 2.93
N LYS A 13 4.38 0.57 2.59
CA LYS A 13 4.94 -0.33 1.58
C LYS A 13 4.85 -1.79 2.02
N ARG A 14 5.09 -2.05 3.31
CA ARG A 14 4.93 -3.40 3.86
C ARG A 14 3.47 -3.84 3.79
N ASP A 15 2.54 -2.96 4.17
CA ASP A 15 1.11 -3.27 4.11
C ASP A 15 0.67 -3.54 2.67
N LEU A 16 1.20 -2.77 1.71
CA LEU A 16 0.91 -3.01 0.29
C LEU A 16 1.38 -4.41 -0.12
N GLY A 17 2.59 -4.80 0.28
CA GLY A 17 3.10 -6.14 0.02
C GLY A 17 2.20 -7.23 0.58
N ASN A 18 1.69 -7.04 1.80
CA ASN A 18 0.77 -7.97 2.43
C ASN A 18 -0.54 -8.07 1.65
N GLN A 19 -1.09 -6.94 1.20
CA GLN A 19 -2.33 -6.94 0.41
C GLN A 19 -2.14 -7.60 -0.94
N GLN A 20 -0.98 -7.40 -1.57
CA GLN A 20 -0.66 -8.07 -2.83
C GLN A 20 -0.61 -9.58 -2.66
N GLU A 21 -0.06 -10.04 -1.55
CA GLU A 21 0.00 -11.47 -1.25
C GLU A 21 -1.40 -12.05 -1.00
N TYR A 22 -2.23 -11.35 -0.22
CA TYR A 22 -3.62 -11.77 0.01
C TYR A 22 -4.39 -11.82 -1.29
N PHE A 23 -4.24 -10.82 -2.14
CA PHE A 23 -4.91 -10.81 -3.44
C PHE A 23 -4.51 -12.03 -4.29
N ARG A 24 -3.22 -12.34 -4.32
CA ARG A 24 -2.73 -13.49 -5.07
C ARG A 24 -3.33 -14.80 -4.57
N ILE A 25 -3.43 -14.96 -3.25
CA ILE A 25 -4.05 -16.13 -2.63
C ILE A 25 -5.54 -16.19 -2.99
N ASP A 26 -6.23 -15.08 -2.88
CA ASP A 26 -7.66 -15.00 -3.19
C ASP A 26 -7.93 -15.33 -4.64
N MET A 27 -7.07 -14.87 -5.56
CA MET A 27 -7.23 -15.17 -6.98
C MET A 27 -7.03 -16.65 -7.30
N LYS A 28 -6.15 -17.33 -6.56
CA LYS A 28 -6.00 -18.79 -6.71
C LYS A 28 -7.25 -19.54 -6.32
N ASN A 29 -8.05 -18.99 -5.43
CA ASN A 29 -9.24 -19.63 -4.88
C ASN A 29 -10.53 -18.94 -5.32
N ILE A 30 -10.49 -18.19 -6.42
CA ILE A 30 -11.58 -17.30 -6.83
C ILE A 30 -12.89 -18.03 -7.10
N GLU A 31 -12.83 -19.32 -7.42
CA GLU A 31 -14.03 -20.13 -7.64
C GLU A 31 -14.76 -20.49 -6.36
N GLN A 32 -14.11 -20.33 -5.21
CA GLN A 32 -14.73 -20.63 -3.93
C GLN A 32 -15.52 -19.44 -3.42
N LEU A 33 -16.60 -19.75 -2.70
CA LEU A 33 -17.49 -18.73 -2.15
C LEU A 33 -16.69 -17.79 -1.24
N ASN A 34 -16.91 -16.51 -1.34
CA ASN A 34 -16.31 -15.43 -0.53
C ASN A 34 -14.91 -14.98 -0.97
N TYR A 35 -14.17 -15.78 -1.75
CA TYR A 35 -12.83 -15.33 -2.19
C TYR A 35 -12.92 -14.19 -3.20
N GLU A 36 -13.98 -14.15 -3.98
CA GLU A 36 -14.20 -13.05 -4.93
C GLU A 36 -14.31 -11.71 -4.21
N ASP A 37 -15.10 -11.65 -3.15
CA ASP A 37 -15.26 -10.43 -2.35
C ASP A 37 -13.94 -10.05 -1.66
N ASN A 38 -13.21 -11.03 -1.16
CA ASN A 38 -11.91 -10.80 -0.54
C ASN A 38 -10.91 -10.23 -1.54
N ALA A 39 -10.91 -10.74 -2.76
CA ALA A 39 -10.03 -10.24 -3.81
C ALA A 39 -10.36 -8.79 -4.16
N ILE A 40 -11.63 -8.43 -4.24
CA ILE A 40 -12.08 -7.06 -4.50
C ILE A 40 -11.62 -6.14 -3.37
N ASN A 41 -11.80 -6.56 -2.12
CA ASN A 41 -11.37 -5.78 -0.96
C ASN A 41 -9.85 -5.58 -0.96
N ALA A 42 -9.08 -6.61 -1.29
CA ALA A 42 -7.63 -6.51 -1.38
C ALA A 42 -7.22 -5.51 -2.47
N LEU A 43 -7.89 -5.52 -3.62
CA LEU A 43 -7.63 -4.55 -4.69
C LEU A 43 -7.88 -3.12 -4.24
N LEU A 44 -8.99 -2.87 -3.55
CA LEU A 44 -9.33 -1.54 -3.05
C LEU A 44 -8.30 -1.08 -2.02
N ASN A 45 -7.87 -1.97 -1.13
CA ASN A 45 -6.84 -1.66 -0.14
C ASN A 45 -5.49 -1.34 -0.80
N MET A 46 -5.11 -2.10 -1.84
CA MET A 46 -3.90 -1.82 -2.60
C MET A 46 -3.95 -0.46 -3.27
N LYS A 47 -5.08 -0.12 -3.86
CA LYS A 47 -5.26 1.18 -4.51
C LYS A 47 -5.11 2.32 -3.51
N LYS A 48 -5.73 2.18 -2.35
CA LYS A 48 -5.63 3.17 -1.27
C LYS A 48 -4.18 3.31 -0.79
N LEU A 49 -3.50 2.19 -0.56
CA LEU A 49 -2.12 2.19 -0.09
C LEU A 49 -1.18 2.82 -1.12
N LYS A 50 -1.37 2.54 -2.40
CA LYS A 50 -0.56 3.15 -3.46
C LYS A 50 -0.71 4.67 -3.47
N THR A 51 -1.92 5.16 -3.27
CA THR A 51 -2.19 6.59 -3.19
C THR A 51 -1.50 7.21 -1.97
N GLU A 52 -1.62 6.57 -0.81
CA GLU A 52 -0.98 7.05 0.42
C GLU A 52 0.55 7.04 0.29
N ILE A 53 1.12 6.01 -0.32
CA ILE A 53 2.56 5.91 -0.57
C ILE A 53 3.01 7.06 -1.47
N ALA A 54 2.30 7.32 -2.56
CA ALA A 54 2.64 8.40 -3.49
C ALA A 54 2.61 9.76 -2.79
N GLU A 55 1.62 9.99 -1.93
CA GLU A 55 1.53 11.23 -1.17
C GLU A 55 2.70 11.39 -0.20
N LEU A 56 3.07 10.33 0.51
CA LEU A 56 4.20 10.39 1.44
C LEU A 56 5.53 10.60 0.71
N GLU A 57 5.70 9.96 -0.43
CA GLU A 57 6.91 10.14 -1.25
C GLU A 57 7.02 11.58 -1.75
N LEU A 58 5.90 12.18 -2.13
CA LEU A 58 5.87 13.57 -2.58
C LEU A 58 6.26 14.51 -1.44
N ILE A 59 5.69 14.30 -0.24
CA ILE A 59 6.00 15.11 0.93
C ILE A 59 7.49 15.03 1.26
N LEU A 60 8.06 13.84 1.26
CA LEU A 60 9.48 13.64 1.53
C LEU A 60 10.36 14.34 0.47
N GLN A 61 9.96 14.25 -0.78
CA GLN A 61 10.69 14.91 -1.87
C GLN A 61 10.67 16.42 -1.71
N LEU A 62 9.51 16.98 -1.36
CA LEU A 62 9.39 18.43 -1.14
C LEU A 62 10.22 18.88 0.05
N GLN A 63 10.28 18.10 1.12
CA GLN A 63 11.10 18.42 2.28
C GLN A 63 12.60 18.43 1.90
N LYS A 64 13.04 17.46 1.14
CA LYS A 64 14.42 17.41 0.68
C LYS A 64 14.78 18.59 -0.19
N SER A 65 13.86 19.02 -1.05
CA SER A 65 14.06 20.20 -1.90
C SER A 65 14.18 21.47 -1.07
N ASN A 66 13.42 21.57 0.03
CA ASN A 66 13.45 22.74 0.89
C ASN A 66 14.69 22.79 1.79
N GLU A 67 15.36 21.67 2.01
CA GLU A 67 16.59 21.61 2.79
C GLU A 67 17.81 22.12 2.01
N LEU A 68 17.69 22.28 0.72
CA LEU A 68 18.75 22.81 -0.12
C LEU A 68 18.74 24.34 -0.11
#